data_71c9d68291533e22d55244c754e5eda8
#
_entry.id   71c9d68291533e22d55244c754e5eda8
#
_cell.length_a   1.000
_cell.length_b   1.000
_cell.length_c   1.000
_cell.angle_alpha   90.00
_cell.angle_beta   90.00
_cell.angle_gamma   90.00
#
_symmetry.space_group_name_H-M   'P 1'
#
loop_
_entity.id
_entity.type
_entity.pdbx_description
1 polymer ?
#
loop_
_entity_poly.entity_id
_entity_poly.type
_entity_poly.pdbx_seq_one_letter_code
_entity_poly.pdbx_strand_id
1 'polypeptide(L)'
;MKGLDTNVLVRYLAQDDPIQSAQATRYIETHCTNDNPCFISQIVLCELAWVLESNYNQSRDDIASMVENILQVSQLEVMESEVVWRALN
;
A
#
# COMPACT_ATOMS: atom_id res chain seq x y z
N MET A 1 15.07 -7.70 -2.00
CA MET A 1 13.74 -7.16 -1.67
C MET A 1 13.50 -5.88 -2.45
N LYS A 2 12.38 -5.81 -3.16
CA LYS A 2 12.01 -4.62 -3.93
C LYS A 2 11.18 -3.66 -3.11
N GLY A 3 11.42 -2.36 -3.29
CA GLY A 3 10.55 -1.33 -2.74
C GLY A 3 9.40 -1.02 -3.69
N LEU A 4 8.21 -0.82 -3.14
CA LEU A 4 7.06 -0.38 -3.93
C LEU A 4 6.93 1.13 -3.82
N ASP A 5 6.59 1.77 -4.95
CA ASP A 5 6.35 3.20 -4.94
C ASP A 5 4.87 3.52 -4.69
N THR A 6 4.61 4.78 -4.41
CA THR A 6 3.27 5.26 -4.08
C THR A 6 2.29 5.02 -5.21
N ASN A 7 2.70 5.23 -6.47
CA ASN A 7 1.80 5.09 -7.62
C ASN A 7 1.30 3.67 -7.80
N VAL A 8 2.17 2.68 -7.63
CA VAL A 8 1.77 1.28 -7.73
C VAL A 8 0.74 0.94 -6.65
N LEU A 9 1.00 1.38 -5.43
CA LEU A 9 0.10 1.11 -4.30
C LEU A 9 -1.25 1.81 -4.46
N VAL A 10 -1.26 3.06 -4.93
CA VAL A 10 -2.51 3.78 -5.17
C VAL A 10 -3.38 3.04 -6.18
N ARG A 11 -2.81 2.62 -7.29
CA ARG A 11 -3.55 1.89 -8.32
C ARG A 11 -4.03 0.53 -7.85
N TYR A 12 -3.21 -0.14 -7.05
CA TYR A 12 -3.58 -1.43 -6.48
C TYR A 12 -4.75 -1.30 -5.49
N LEU A 13 -4.77 -0.25 -4.69
CA LEU A 13 -5.79 -0.06 -3.64
C LEU A 13 -7.05 0.63 -4.14
N ALA A 14 -6.92 1.65 -4.98
CA ALA A 14 -8.07 2.46 -5.40
C ALA A 14 -8.95 1.75 -6.44
N GLN A 15 -8.34 0.96 -7.33
CA GLN A 15 -9.07 0.18 -8.36
C GLN A 15 -10.00 1.04 -9.24
N ASP A 16 -9.62 2.30 -9.47
CA ASP A 16 -10.42 3.24 -10.23
C ASP A 16 -10.20 3.18 -11.74
N ASP A 17 -9.05 2.67 -12.17
CA ASP A 17 -8.70 2.48 -13.58
C ASP A 17 -8.47 0.99 -13.82
N PRO A 18 -9.38 0.30 -14.53
CA PRO A 18 -9.28 -1.16 -14.68
C PRO A 18 -7.95 -1.63 -15.31
N ILE A 19 -7.43 -0.88 -16.28
CA ILE A 19 -6.19 -1.25 -16.96
C ILE A 19 -4.98 -1.07 -16.04
N GLN A 20 -4.86 0.12 -15.43
CA GLN A 20 -3.73 0.42 -14.55
C GLN A 20 -3.78 -0.38 -13.26
N SER A 21 -4.97 -0.61 -12.72
CA SER A 21 -5.14 -1.43 -11.53
C SER A 21 -4.76 -2.88 -11.78
N ALA A 22 -5.13 -3.43 -12.94
CA ALA A 22 -4.74 -4.79 -13.32
C ALA A 22 -3.23 -4.90 -13.50
N GLN A 23 -2.58 -3.88 -14.06
CA GLN A 23 -1.13 -3.85 -14.21
C GLN A 23 -0.44 -3.80 -12.86
N ALA A 24 -0.92 -2.98 -11.93
CA ALA A 24 -0.36 -2.86 -10.59
C ALA A 24 -0.52 -4.18 -9.82
N THR A 25 -1.68 -4.79 -9.89
CA THR A 25 -1.94 -6.09 -9.26
C THR A 25 -0.99 -7.16 -9.79
N ARG A 26 -0.85 -7.22 -11.11
CA ARG A 26 0.07 -8.18 -11.75
C ARG A 26 1.51 -7.94 -11.33
N TYR A 27 1.93 -6.68 -11.27
CA TYR A 27 3.29 -6.34 -10.84
C TYR A 27 3.55 -6.85 -9.42
N ILE A 28 2.63 -6.59 -8.50
CA ILE A 28 2.75 -7.02 -7.11
C ILE A 28 2.76 -8.55 -7.03
N GLU A 29 1.84 -9.21 -7.69
CA GLU A 29 1.75 -10.68 -7.67
C GLU A 29 3.01 -11.33 -8.26
N THR A 30 3.62 -10.72 -9.27
CA THR A 30 4.80 -11.26 -9.92
C THR A 30 6.06 -11.03 -9.10
N HIS A 31 6.21 -9.85 -8.51
CA HIS A 31 7.47 -9.43 -7.87
C HIS A 31 7.47 -9.54 -6.36
N CYS A 32 6.31 -9.62 -5.72
CA CYS A 32 6.19 -9.71 -4.27
C CYS A 32 5.67 -11.09 -3.89
N THR A 33 6.51 -11.88 -3.25
CA THR A 33 6.18 -13.25 -2.84
C THR A 33 6.45 -13.43 -1.36
N ASN A 34 5.95 -14.53 -0.78
CA ASN A 34 6.25 -14.86 0.62
C ASN A 34 7.74 -15.06 0.87
N ASP A 35 8.44 -15.64 -0.11
CA ASP A 35 9.88 -15.91 0.00
C ASP A 35 10.70 -14.65 -0.27
N ASN A 36 10.18 -13.71 -1.04
CA ASN A 36 10.86 -12.47 -1.38
C ASN A 36 9.86 -11.32 -1.39
N PRO A 37 9.42 -10.85 -0.21
CA PRO A 37 8.42 -9.81 -0.12
C PRO A 37 8.94 -8.47 -0.62
N CYS A 38 8.03 -7.60 -1.06
CA CYS A 38 8.33 -6.22 -1.36
C CYS A 38 8.20 -5.38 -0.09
N PHE A 39 8.98 -4.32 0.01
CA PHE A 39 8.89 -3.47 1.19
C PHE A 39 8.24 -2.13 0.86
N ILE A 40 7.62 -1.54 1.86
CA ILE A 40 6.97 -0.24 1.79
C ILE A 40 7.59 0.64 2.86
N SER A 41 8.20 1.75 2.45
CA SER A 41 8.79 2.70 3.40
C SER A 41 7.73 3.54 4.08
N GLN A 42 8.06 4.14 5.22
CA GLN A 42 7.16 5.06 5.91
C GLN A 42 6.83 6.28 5.06
N ILE A 43 7.80 6.77 4.28
CA ILE A 43 7.57 7.91 3.39
C ILE A 43 6.50 7.56 2.36
N VAL A 44 6.59 6.37 1.77
CA VAL A 44 5.59 5.90 0.80
C VAL A 44 4.21 5.77 1.45
N LEU A 45 4.14 5.27 2.69
CA LEU A 45 2.87 5.20 3.41
C LEU A 45 2.26 6.57 3.66
N CYS A 46 3.08 7.56 4.02
CA CYS A 46 2.60 8.93 4.21
C CYS A 46 2.10 9.53 2.91
N GLU A 47 2.82 9.33 1.81
CA GLU A 47 2.39 9.80 0.50
C GLU A 47 1.11 9.11 0.06
N LEU A 48 0.99 7.81 0.29
CA LEU A 48 -0.20 7.03 -0.02
C LEU A 48 -1.42 7.59 0.71
N ALA A 49 -1.30 7.81 2.02
CA ALA A 49 -2.39 8.37 2.82
C ALA A 49 -2.81 9.75 2.31
N TRP A 50 -1.83 10.60 1.97
CA TRP A 50 -2.09 11.94 1.46
C TRP A 50 -2.81 11.88 0.10
N VAL A 51 -2.37 11.02 -0.80
CA VAL A 51 -2.99 10.88 -2.13
C VAL A 51 -4.43 10.36 -2.01
N LEU A 52 -4.65 9.35 -1.17
CA LEU A 52 -5.99 8.79 -0.99
C LEU A 52 -6.95 9.82 -0.39
N GLU A 53 -6.48 10.63 0.55
CA GLU A 53 -7.29 11.69 1.13
C GLU A 53 -7.58 12.80 0.11
N SER A 54 -6.54 13.26 -0.61
CA SER A 54 -6.62 14.43 -1.47
C SER A 54 -7.26 14.16 -2.82
N ASN A 55 -6.92 13.04 -3.46
CA ASN A 55 -7.33 12.75 -4.83
C ASN A 55 -8.51 11.78 -4.93
N TYR A 56 -8.69 10.94 -3.93
CA TYR A 56 -9.74 9.92 -3.93
C TYR A 56 -10.81 10.17 -2.87
N ASN A 57 -10.66 11.25 -2.12
CA ASN A 57 -11.62 11.67 -1.10
C ASN A 57 -11.96 10.57 -0.10
N GLN A 58 -10.97 9.76 0.24
CA GLN A 58 -11.15 8.69 1.22
C GLN A 58 -11.18 9.28 2.63
N SER A 59 -12.03 8.74 3.49
CA SER A 59 -12.07 9.13 4.88
C SER A 59 -10.84 8.61 5.64
N ARG A 60 -10.57 9.20 6.79
CA ARG A 60 -9.48 8.75 7.65
C ARG A 60 -9.64 7.29 8.06
N ASP A 61 -10.88 6.87 8.35
CA ASP A 61 -11.16 5.49 8.73
C ASP A 61 -10.93 4.53 7.57
N ASP A 62 -11.31 4.93 6.34
CA ASP A 62 -11.07 4.12 5.15
C ASP A 62 -9.58 3.95 4.89
N ILE A 63 -8.80 5.03 5.04
CA ILE A 63 -7.35 5.00 4.87
C ILE A 63 -6.71 4.08 5.91
N ALA A 64 -7.12 4.20 7.17
CA ALA A 64 -6.61 3.34 8.23
C ALA A 64 -6.90 1.87 7.94
N SER A 65 -8.09 1.54 7.45
CA SER A 65 -8.45 0.17 7.08
C SER A 65 -7.59 -0.34 5.94
N MET A 66 -7.31 0.47 4.94
CA MET A 66 -6.44 0.10 3.81
C MET A 66 -5.02 -0.17 4.27
N VAL A 67 -4.48 0.67 5.15
CA VAL A 67 -3.12 0.49 5.69
C VAL A 67 -3.06 -0.78 6.54
N GLU A 68 -4.07 -1.04 7.36
CA GLU A 68 -4.14 -2.29 8.13
C GLU A 68 -4.12 -3.52 7.23
N ASN A 69 -4.86 -3.49 6.13
CA ASN A 69 -4.87 -4.59 5.17
C ASN A 69 -3.49 -4.82 4.58
N ILE A 70 -2.76 -3.75 4.24
CA ILE A 70 -1.38 -3.85 3.75
C ILE A 70 -0.48 -4.52 4.79
N LEU A 71 -0.61 -4.13 6.05
CA LEU A 71 0.22 -4.69 7.13
C LEU A 71 0.00 -6.17 7.34
N GLN A 72 -1.16 -6.70 6.94
CA GLN A 72 -1.50 -8.11 7.10
C GLN A 72 -1.13 -8.96 5.89
N VAL A 73 -0.73 -8.36 4.77
CA VAL A 73 -0.35 -9.11 3.57
C VAL A 73 1.09 -9.59 3.71
N SER A 74 1.28 -10.91 3.68
CA SER A 74 2.61 -11.50 3.91
C SER A 74 3.63 -11.19 2.81
N GLN A 75 3.17 -10.89 1.59
CA GLN A 75 4.02 -10.53 0.47
C GLN A 75 4.51 -9.08 0.54
N LEU A 76 3.98 -8.28 1.48
CA LEU A 76 4.34 -6.88 1.64
C LEU A 76 4.87 -6.66 3.05
N GLU A 77 6.04 -6.04 3.17
CA GLU A 77 6.62 -5.68 4.45
C GLU A 77 6.68 -4.18 4.59
N VAL A 78 6.08 -3.67 5.66
CA VAL A 78 6.13 -2.25 5.99
C VAL A 78 7.30 -2.03 6.94
N MET A 79 8.20 -1.13 6.56
CA MET A 79 9.33 -0.79 7.42
C MET A 79 8.83 -0.12 8.69
N GLU A 80 9.36 -0.56 9.84
CA GLU A 80 8.94 -0.08 11.16
C GLU A 80 7.43 -0.21 11.37
N SER A 81 6.89 -1.39 11.05
CA SER A 81 5.46 -1.66 11.14
C SER A 81 4.86 -1.40 12.51
N GLU A 82 5.64 -1.59 13.57
CA GLU A 82 5.19 -1.32 14.94
C GLU A 82 4.82 0.15 15.12
N VAL A 83 5.61 1.07 14.55
CA VAL A 83 5.32 2.50 14.60
C VAL A 83 4.03 2.80 13.84
N VAL A 84 3.84 2.16 12.68
CA VAL A 84 2.63 2.33 11.89
C VAL A 84 1.40 1.83 12.65
N TRP A 85 1.49 0.66 13.28
CA TRP A 85 0.40 0.13 14.10
C TRP A 85 0.01 1.09 15.23
N ARG A 86 0.99 1.68 15.90
CA ARG A 86 0.74 2.65 16.97
C ARG A 86 0.05 3.90 16.44
N ALA A 87 0.41 4.35 15.24
CA ALA A 87 -0.20 5.53 14.64
C ALA A 87 -1.66 5.29 14.25
N LEU A 88 -2.03 4.05 13.91
CA LEU A 88 -3.40 3.69 13.57
C LEU A 88 -4.31 3.57 14.79
N ASN A 89 -3.75 3.24 15.92
CA ASN A 89 -4.48 3.08 17.17
C ASN A 89 -4.39 4.33 18.04
#